data_50095edf326ad1e51ee06544a80c5b31
#
_entry.id   50095edf326ad1e51ee06544a80c5b31
#
_cell.length_a   1.000
_cell.length_b   1.000
_cell.length_c   1.000
_cell.angle_alpha   90.00
_cell.angle_beta   90.00
_cell.angle_gamma   90.00
#
_symmetry.space_group_name_H-M   'P 1'
#
loop_
_entity.id
_entity.type
_entity.pdbx_description
1 polymer ?
#
loop_
_entity_poly.entity_id
_entity_poly.type
_entity_poly.pdbx_seq_one_letter_code
_entity_poly.pdbx_strand_id
1 'polypeptide(L)'
;MRIFLILLCFCLLGCSKNPSETPVLKLQGSGEILRIPIDSLTANISTGLIRYEDFVVNVNWNTNSLQFYDLNSEKLSKEIFYQYEGPQGVGSIFGIHIHSLDSIFLFTQMVPVITLTDTTGIIKNRIQYTKSEGHTNAFVHNAYFGSTPFLQNGKMLVKTHAEGNYRQMTEERLNKSFLAYRINLEDGSHQSSELTYPEGYLNSGLKFFEPSLVFHPEYTVYSLFGDHRLYKQLRYGGLETFDGKSQYLDESLPYFPIDGERFETQKYLTASSRYETLVYDEFREVYYRFAYPTLAIEKEEDLFALRENPGPFVIQVFDEDLKLITETYFEGGMYFPNNSFITEKGLYLSANNPENPEAEEDAFRFELIQLIN
;
A
#
# COMPACT_ATOMS: atom_id res chain seq x y z
N MET A 1 -31.01 64.12 -57.88
CA MET A 1 -30.41 64.10 -56.55
C MET A 1 -30.37 62.61 -56.05
N ARG A 2 -29.25 61.94 -56.30
CA ARG A 2 -29.09 60.50 -56.00
C ARG A 2 -28.27 60.39 -54.73
N ILE A 3 -28.88 59.85 -53.70
CA ILE A 3 -28.23 59.55 -52.41
C ILE A 3 -27.56 58.21 -52.52
N PHE A 4 -26.23 58.17 -52.36
CA PHE A 4 -25.42 56.94 -52.29
C PHE A 4 -25.38 56.43 -50.82
N LEU A 5 -25.93 55.28 -50.58
CA LEU A 5 -25.88 54.64 -49.27
C LEU A 5 -24.64 53.76 -49.22
N ILE A 6 -23.63 54.11 -48.42
CA ILE A 6 -22.43 53.35 -48.21
C ILE A 6 -22.72 52.40 -47.06
N LEU A 7 -22.74 51.03 -47.36
CA LEU A 7 -22.91 49.99 -46.40
C LEU A 7 -21.53 49.61 -45.86
N LEU A 8 -21.26 49.94 -44.59
CA LEU A 8 -20.02 49.64 -43.90
C LEU A 8 -20.12 48.21 -43.29
N CYS A 9 -19.49 47.18 -43.95
CA CYS A 9 -19.36 45.83 -43.38
C CYS A 9 -18.29 45.82 -42.30
N PHE A 10 -18.71 45.72 -41.04
CA PHE A 10 -17.83 45.42 -39.93
C PHE A 10 -17.55 43.89 -39.89
N CYS A 11 -16.38 43.47 -40.35
CA CYS A 11 -15.88 42.12 -40.12
C CYS A 11 -15.45 41.99 -38.64
N LEU A 12 -16.30 41.39 -37.82
CA LEU A 12 -15.92 40.94 -36.50
C LEU A 12 -14.99 39.72 -36.63
N LEU A 13 -13.70 39.93 -36.60
CA LEU A 13 -12.72 38.85 -36.37
C LEU A 13 -12.86 38.37 -34.92
N GLY A 14 -13.75 37.40 -34.71
CA GLY A 14 -13.82 36.66 -33.47
C GLY A 14 -12.56 35.79 -33.35
N CYS A 15 -11.58 36.23 -32.56
CA CYS A 15 -10.56 35.30 -32.05
C CYS A 15 -11.25 34.26 -31.18
N SER A 16 -11.50 33.07 -31.71
CA SER A 16 -11.78 31.91 -30.91
C SER A 16 -10.49 31.61 -30.14
N LYS A 17 -10.41 31.98 -28.86
CA LYS A 17 -9.47 31.38 -27.93
C LYS A 17 -9.85 29.90 -27.89
N ASN A 18 -8.99 29.04 -28.42
CA ASN A 18 -9.05 27.63 -28.11
C ASN A 18 -9.08 27.53 -26.57
N PRO A 19 -9.99 26.76 -25.99
CA PRO A 19 -9.90 26.49 -24.57
C PRO A 19 -8.51 25.94 -24.34
N SER A 20 -7.71 26.58 -23.50
CA SER A 20 -6.45 26.03 -23.03
C SER A 20 -6.81 24.70 -22.40
N GLU A 21 -6.40 23.60 -23.01
CA GLU A 21 -6.48 22.29 -22.38
C GLU A 21 -5.80 22.43 -21.03
N THR A 22 -6.56 22.27 -19.96
CA THR A 22 -5.99 22.23 -18.62
C THR A 22 -5.00 21.06 -18.62
N PRO A 23 -3.73 21.27 -18.28
CA PRO A 23 -2.77 20.17 -18.30
C PRO A 23 -3.28 19.04 -17.41
N VAL A 24 -3.38 17.85 -17.97
CA VAL A 24 -3.84 16.68 -17.24
C VAL A 24 -2.65 16.12 -16.50
N LEU A 25 -2.63 16.30 -15.18
CA LEU A 25 -1.63 15.69 -14.31
C LEU A 25 -1.63 14.16 -14.49
N LYS A 26 -0.46 13.58 -14.58
CA LYS A 26 -0.29 12.11 -14.63
C LYS A 26 0.99 11.70 -13.91
N LEU A 27 1.03 10.46 -13.45
CA LEU A 27 2.25 9.82 -13.00
C LEU A 27 3.01 9.26 -14.20
N GLN A 28 4.30 9.51 -14.27
CA GLN A 28 5.15 9.01 -15.36
C GLN A 28 6.54 8.66 -14.85
N GLY A 29 7.11 7.57 -15.37
CA GLY A 29 8.52 7.25 -15.17
C GLY A 29 9.41 8.37 -15.69
N SER A 30 10.36 8.77 -14.88
CA SER A 30 11.31 9.85 -15.22
C SER A 30 12.48 9.35 -16.06
N GLY A 31 12.68 8.03 -16.15
CA GLY A 31 13.89 7.41 -16.68
C GLY A 31 15.07 7.39 -15.69
N GLU A 32 14.93 8.00 -14.50
CA GLU A 32 15.95 7.90 -13.44
C GLU A 32 15.82 6.54 -12.76
N ILE A 33 16.84 5.71 -12.87
CA ILE A 33 16.91 4.38 -12.26
C ILE A 33 17.85 4.43 -11.06
N LEU A 34 17.31 4.09 -9.90
CA LEU A 34 18.10 3.75 -8.72
C LEU A 34 18.45 2.26 -8.78
N ARG A 35 19.75 1.96 -8.84
CA ARG A 35 20.27 0.59 -8.92
C ARG A 35 21.11 0.26 -7.70
N ILE A 36 20.66 -0.68 -6.89
CA ILE A 36 21.33 -1.09 -5.65
C ILE A 36 21.75 -2.57 -5.79
N PRO A 37 23.05 -2.88 -5.86
CA PRO A 37 23.53 -4.26 -5.91
C PRO A 37 23.12 -5.07 -4.68
N ILE A 38 22.73 -6.32 -4.91
CA ILE A 38 22.35 -7.28 -3.88
C ILE A 38 23.20 -8.55 -4.01
N ASP A 39 23.22 -9.37 -2.96
CA ASP A 39 23.90 -10.65 -2.98
C ASP A 39 22.97 -11.80 -3.44
N SER A 40 23.53 -12.98 -3.59
CA SER A 40 22.82 -14.18 -4.05
C SER A 40 21.80 -14.74 -3.04
N LEU A 41 21.77 -14.23 -1.81
CA LEU A 41 20.80 -14.63 -0.77
C LEU A 41 19.64 -13.66 -0.67
N THR A 42 19.67 -12.56 -1.43
CA THR A 42 18.66 -11.51 -1.45
C THR A 42 17.85 -11.59 -2.74
N ALA A 43 16.52 -11.70 -2.61
CA ALA A 43 15.64 -11.63 -3.77
C ALA A 43 15.58 -10.19 -4.31
N ASN A 44 15.64 -10.04 -5.63
CA ASN A 44 15.58 -8.73 -6.31
C ASN A 44 14.20 -8.04 -6.26
N ILE A 45 13.21 -8.72 -5.71
CA ILE A 45 11.89 -8.20 -5.37
C ILE A 45 11.66 -8.49 -3.89
N SER A 46 11.48 -7.45 -3.10
CA SER A 46 11.25 -7.58 -1.65
C SER A 46 9.76 -7.55 -1.33
N THR A 47 9.33 -8.37 -0.41
CA THR A 47 7.99 -8.31 0.19
C THR A 47 7.98 -7.59 1.54
N GLY A 48 9.10 -7.06 1.97
CA GLY A 48 9.26 -6.36 3.23
C GLY A 48 10.09 -5.09 3.11
N LEU A 49 9.90 -4.31 2.04
CA LEU A 49 10.67 -3.10 1.79
C LEU A 49 10.04 -1.88 2.46
N ILE A 50 10.86 -1.10 3.16
CA ILE A 50 10.45 0.21 3.69
C ILE A 50 11.56 1.25 3.48
N ARG A 51 11.17 2.53 3.46
CA ARG A 51 12.12 3.62 3.57
C ARG A 51 12.25 4.08 5.02
N TYR A 52 13.46 4.35 5.46
CA TYR A 52 13.76 5.05 6.72
C TYR A 52 14.90 6.05 6.48
N GLU A 53 14.61 7.35 6.57
CA GLU A 53 15.56 8.44 6.24
C GLU A 53 16.23 8.21 4.86
N ASP A 54 17.55 8.13 4.82
CA ASP A 54 18.35 7.87 3.61
C ASP A 54 18.56 6.36 3.34
N PHE A 55 17.82 5.49 4.00
CA PHE A 55 17.93 4.05 3.79
C PHE A 55 16.67 3.46 3.17
N VAL A 56 16.86 2.50 2.28
CA VAL A 56 15.87 1.48 1.97
C VAL A 56 16.20 0.25 2.80
N VAL A 57 15.26 -0.23 3.58
CA VAL A 57 15.45 -1.39 4.46
C VAL A 57 14.63 -2.56 3.94
N ASN A 58 15.32 -3.65 3.65
CA ASN A 58 14.75 -4.89 3.19
C ASN A 58 14.67 -5.90 4.32
N VAL A 59 13.52 -6.54 4.48
CA VAL A 59 13.39 -7.75 5.30
C VAL A 59 13.77 -8.94 4.42
N ASN A 60 14.96 -9.47 4.60
CA ASN A 60 15.41 -10.66 3.89
C ASN A 60 14.91 -11.92 4.60
N TRP A 61 13.88 -12.54 4.04
CA TRP A 61 13.26 -13.74 4.61
C TRP A 61 14.13 -15.00 4.47
N ASN A 62 15.05 -15.03 3.50
CA ASN A 62 15.95 -16.17 3.32
C ASN A 62 16.94 -16.29 4.48
N THR A 63 17.39 -15.16 5.02
CA THR A 63 18.39 -15.07 6.08
C THR A 63 17.82 -14.64 7.42
N ASN A 64 16.53 -14.28 7.49
CA ASN A 64 15.85 -13.66 8.63
C ASN A 64 16.63 -12.43 9.13
N SER A 65 16.96 -11.54 8.21
CA SER A 65 17.76 -10.35 8.48
C SER A 65 17.09 -9.06 8.05
N LEU A 66 17.59 -7.93 8.54
CA LEU A 66 17.29 -6.60 8.05
C LEU A 66 18.51 -6.05 7.32
N GLN A 67 18.35 -5.70 6.06
CA GLN A 67 19.38 -5.15 5.20
C GLN A 67 19.12 -3.67 4.97
N PHE A 68 20.05 -2.82 5.42
CA PHE A 68 19.99 -1.36 5.27
C PHE A 68 20.82 -0.95 4.06
N TYR A 69 20.16 -0.53 2.99
CA TYR A 69 20.81 0.00 1.79
C TYR A 69 20.77 1.52 1.82
N ASP A 70 21.94 2.14 1.78
CA ASP A 70 22.10 3.59 1.77
C ASP A 70 21.79 4.14 0.37
N LEU A 71 20.84 5.06 0.26
CA LEU A 71 20.36 5.63 -0.99
C LEU A 71 21.36 6.57 -1.65
N ASN A 72 22.28 7.16 -0.89
CA ASN A 72 23.30 8.08 -1.43
C ASN A 72 24.47 7.33 -2.04
N SER A 73 24.90 6.24 -1.41
CA SER A 73 25.99 5.40 -1.90
C SER A 73 25.52 4.24 -2.77
N GLU A 74 24.20 3.96 -2.79
CA GLU A 74 23.57 2.84 -3.52
C GLU A 74 24.15 1.47 -3.14
N LYS A 75 24.43 1.26 -1.85
CA LYS A 75 25.09 0.05 -1.34
C LYS A 75 24.47 -0.44 -0.04
N LEU A 76 24.66 -1.73 0.20
CA LEU A 76 24.40 -2.31 1.51
C LEU A 76 25.35 -1.65 2.54
N SER A 77 24.76 -0.94 3.49
CA SER A 77 25.47 -0.27 4.58
C SER A 77 25.59 -1.19 5.79
N LYS A 78 24.53 -1.96 6.07
CA LYS A 78 24.45 -2.82 7.24
C LYS A 78 23.46 -3.96 7.04
N GLU A 79 23.78 -5.12 7.61
CA GLU A 79 22.84 -6.24 7.75
C GLU A 79 22.80 -6.69 9.20
N ILE A 80 21.58 -6.99 9.70
CA ILE A 80 21.33 -7.43 11.07
C ILE A 80 20.63 -8.78 11.00
N PHE A 81 21.32 -9.84 11.43
CA PHE A 81 20.79 -11.20 11.45
C PHE A 81 20.06 -11.48 12.77
N TYR A 82 18.91 -12.13 12.67
CA TYR A 82 18.12 -12.53 13.81
C TYR A 82 17.96 -14.06 13.88
N GLN A 83 18.06 -14.59 15.09
CA GLN A 83 17.81 -16.01 15.33
C GLN A 83 16.30 -16.28 15.27
N TYR A 84 15.93 -17.44 14.71
CA TYR A 84 14.53 -17.86 14.73
C TYR A 84 14.10 -18.31 16.13
N GLU A 85 14.95 -19.02 16.87
CA GLU A 85 14.66 -19.67 18.13
C GLU A 85 15.69 -19.35 19.20
N GLY A 86 15.39 -19.75 20.45
CA GLY A 86 16.27 -19.57 21.60
C GLY A 86 16.06 -18.24 22.32
N PRO A 87 16.88 -17.91 23.32
CA PRO A 87 16.72 -16.72 24.15
C PRO A 87 16.79 -15.39 23.34
N GLN A 88 17.52 -15.38 22.24
CA GLN A 88 17.64 -14.25 21.31
C GLN A 88 16.81 -14.45 20.04
N GLY A 89 15.96 -15.48 19.98
CA GLY A 89 15.09 -15.75 18.85
C GLY A 89 13.97 -14.71 18.75
N VAL A 90 13.70 -14.24 17.53
CA VAL A 90 12.60 -13.31 17.23
C VAL A 90 11.47 -13.96 16.44
N GLY A 91 11.63 -15.25 16.08
CA GLY A 91 10.77 -15.92 15.13
C GLY A 91 11.05 -15.49 13.69
N SER A 92 10.17 -15.88 12.76
CA SER A 92 10.21 -15.38 11.39
C SER A 92 9.68 -13.94 11.36
N ILE A 93 10.50 -13.01 10.87
CA ILE A 93 10.11 -11.61 10.73
C ILE A 93 9.12 -11.50 9.58
N PHE A 94 7.91 -11.04 9.87
CA PHE A 94 6.88 -10.82 8.86
C PHE A 94 6.85 -9.37 8.36
N GLY A 95 6.96 -8.42 9.26
CA GLY A 95 7.00 -7.00 8.94
C GLY A 95 7.76 -6.23 10.00
N ILE A 96 8.11 -5.01 9.68
CA ILE A 96 8.90 -4.15 10.55
C ILE A 96 8.35 -2.72 10.60
N HIS A 97 8.67 -2.03 11.70
CA HIS A 97 8.54 -0.58 11.81
C HIS A 97 9.79 -0.01 12.46
N ILE A 98 10.43 0.94 11.80
CA ILE A 98 11.60 1.65 12.32
C ILE A 98 11.15 3.01 12.83
N HIS A 99 11.12 3.18 14.15
CA HIS A 99 10.85 4.46 14.77
C HIS A 99 12.13 5.30 14.89
N SER A 100 13.24 4.63 15.19
CA SER A 100 14.59 5.19 15.18
C SER A 100 15.58 4.03 15.04
N LEU A 101 16.86 4.32 14.79
CA LEU A 101 17.92 3.31 14.75
C LEU A 101 18.11 2.58 16.09
N ASP A 102 17.65 3.18 17.18
CA ASP A 102 17.60 2.59 18.52
C ASP A 102 16.28 1.89 18.84
N SER A 103 15.28 1.96 17.97
CA SER A 103 13.92 1.47 18.20
C SER A 103 13.33 0.89 16.92
N ILE A 104 13.65 -0.37 16.66
CA ILE A 104 13.16 -1.17 15.53
C ILE A 104 12.18 -2.21 16.10
N PHE A 105 10.94 -2.17 15.63
CA PHE A 105 9.88 -3.09 16.02
C PHE A 105 9.75 -4.19 14.98
N LEU A 106 9.87 -5.45 15.41
CA LEU A 106 9.72 -6.64 14.60
C LEU A 106 8.38 -7.30 14.91
N PHE A 107 7.64 -7.63 13.86
CA PHE A 107 6.32 -8.26 13.94
C PHE A 107 6.39 -9.67 13.38
N THR A 108 5.71 -10.60 14.08
CA THR A 108 5.50 -11.97 13.62
C THR A 108 4.00 -12.25 13.49
N GLN A 109 3.62 -13.11 12.56
CA GLN A 109 2.20 -13.47 12.40
C GLN A 109 1.69 -14.47 13.45
N MET A 110 2.58 -15.31 13.98
CA MET A 110 2.18 -16.51 14.73
C MET A 110 1.89 -16.25 16.21
N VAL A 111 2.51 -15.24 16.79
CA VAL A 111 2.40 -14.97 18.23
C VAL A 111 2.13 -13.48 18.51
N PRO A 112 1.34 -13.17 19.56
CA PRO A 112 1.03 -11.79 19.91
C PRO A 112 2.20 -11.14 20.70
N VAL A 113 3.33 -11.00 20.03
CA VAL A 113 4.55 -10.39 20.57
C VAL A 113 5.13 -9.43 19.56
N ILE A 114 5.43 -8.23 19.99
CA ILE A 114 6.20 -7.25 19.23
C ILE A 114 7.60 -7.21 19.84
N THR A 115 8.63 -7.50 19.07
CA THR A 115 10.01 -7.46 19.56
C THR A 115 10.62 -6.10 19.26
N LEU A 116 11.10 -5.41 20.28
CA LEU A 116 11.86 -4.17 20.17
C LEU A 116 13.35 -4.50 20.16
N THR A 117 14.04 -4.02 19.16
CA THR A 117 15.48 -4.16 18.96
C THR A 117 16.12 -2.84 18.50
N ASP A 118 17.41 -2.82 18.27
CA ASP A 118 18.15 -1.72 17.66
C ASP A 118 19.01 -2.21 16.50
N THR A 119 19.81 -1.31 15.93
CA THR A 119 20.72 -1.65 14.82
C THR A 119 21.89 -2.55 15.20
N THR A 120 22.06 -2.93 16.46
CA THR A 120 23.01 -3.97 16.88
C THR A 120 22.38 -5.37 16.86
N GLY A 121 21.06 -5.46 16.69
CA GLY A 121 20.29 -6.70 16.74
C GLY A 121 20.00 -7.19 18.17
N ILE A 122 20.35 -6.39 19.20
CA ILE A 122 20.08 -6.73 20.59
C ILE A 122 18.59 -6.51 20.89
N ILE A 123 17.94 -7.51 21.46
CA ILE A 123 16.56 -7.44 21.90
C ILE A 123 16.50 -6.58 23.16
N LYS A 124 15.83 -5.43 23.06
CA LYS A 124 15.61 -4.52 24.19
C LYS A 124 14.37 -4.87 25.01
N ASN A 125 13.32 -5.30 24.31
CA ASN A 125 12.07 -5.69 24.94
C ASN A 125 11.27 -6.65 24.07
N ARG A 126 10.41 -7.46 24.72
CA ARG A 126 9.36 -8.26 24.08
C ARG A 126 8.03 -7.82 24.66
N ILE A 127 7.30 -7.07 23.88
CA ILE A 127 5.99 -6.53 24.25
C ILE A 127 4.96 -7.61 23.96
N GLN A 128 4.59 -8.35 25.00
CA GLN A 128 3.54 -9.36 24.93
C GLN A 128 2.19 -8.70 25.16
N TYR A 129 1.24 -8.99 24.30
CA TYR A 129 -0.14 -8.50 24.45
C TYR A 129 -1.13 -9.65 24.25
N THR A 130 -2.37 -9.46 24.67
CA THR A 130 -3.42 -10.47 24.49
C THR A 130 -4.15 -10.18 23.17
N LYS A 131 -4.15 -11.15 22.25
CA LYS A 131 -4.95 -11.06 21.02
C LYS A 131 -6.44 -11.01 21.34
N SER A 132 -7.17 -10.06 20.78
CA SER A 132 -8.63 -10.01 20.92
C SER A 132 -9.30 -11.14 20.14
N GLU A 133 -10.34 -11.72 20.72
CA GLU A 133 -11.10 -12.78 20.06
C GLU A 133 -11.66 -12.31 18.71
N GLY A 134 -11.54 -13.16 17.70
CA GLY A 134 -12.02 -12.87 16.35
C GLY A 134 -11.21 -11.86 15.55
N HIS A 135 -10.00 -11.49 16.03
CA HIS A 135 -9.09 -10.59 15.34
C HIS A 135 -7.75 -11.27 15.07
N THR A 136 -7.04 -10.81 14.05
CA THR A 136 -5.64 -11.19 13.81
C THR A 136 -4.73 -10.62 14.91
N ASN A 137 -3.51 -11.13 15.02
CA ASN A 137 -2.47 -10.45 15.78
C ASN A 137 -2.24 -9.05 15.20
N ALA A 138 -1.68 -8.14 15.99
CA ALA A 138 -1.15 -6.89 15.48
C ALA A 138 0.00 -7.19 14.51
N PHE A 139 -0.05 -6.61 13.31
CA PHE A 139 0.99 -6.87 12.31
C PHE A 139 1.21 -5.68 11.38
N VAL A 140 2.36 -5.69 10.73
CA VAL A 140 2.70 -4.78 9.64
C VAL A 140 2.96 -5.63 8.42
N HIS A 141 2.29 -5.30 7.32
CA HIS A 141 2.64 -5.83 6.02
C HIS A 141 3.24 -4.68 5.20
N ASN A 142 4.49 -4.83 4.78
CA ASN A 142 5.21 -3.74 4.13
C ASN A 142 5.03 -3.73 2.59
N ALA A 143 4.38 -4.75 1.99
CA ALA A 143 4.17 -4.86 0.56
C ALA A 143 2.70 -4.80 0.13
N TYR A 144 1.78 -5.42 0.89
CA TYR A 144 0.37 -5.53 0.54
C TYR A 144 -0.48 -4.93 1.66
N PHE A 145 -1.55 -4.22 1.32
CA PHE A 145 -2.43 -3.61 2.32
C PHE A 145 -1.64 -2.91 3.42
N GLY A 146 -0.65 -2.14 3.00
CA GLY A 146 0.35 -1.53 3.87
C GLY A 146 -0.27 -0.72 5.01
N SER A 147 0.41 -0.70 6.15
CA SER A 147 0.06 0.18 7.26
C SER A 147 1.28 0.38 8.13
N THR A 148 1.84 1.58 8.08
CA THR A 148 2.92 1.96 8.99
C THR A 148 2.33 2.25 10.37
N PRO A 149 2.79 1.60 11.44
CA PRO A 149 2.34 1.88 12.79
C PRO A 149 2.57 3.35 13.19
N PHE A 150 1.70 3.87 14.04
CA PHE A 150 1.82 5.21 14.57
C PHE A 150 2.12 5.17 16.07
N LEU A 151 3.21 5.81 16.48
CA LEU A 151 3.66 5.86 17.89
C LEU A 151 3.34 7.23 18.48
N GLN A 152 2.65 7.23 19.61
CA GLN A 152 2.37 8.44 20.36
C GLN A 152 2.27 8.14 21.85
N ASN A 153 2.98 8.90 22.69
CA ASN A 153 2.91 8.83 24.15
C ASN A 153 3.10 7.40 24.70
N GLY A 154 4.10 6.66 24.22
CA GLY A 154 4.40 5.30 24.65
C GLY A 154 3.39 4.23 24.20
N LYS A 155 2.47 4.59 23.32
CA LYS A 155 1.50 3.67 22.71
C LYS A 155 1.73 3.56 21.22
N MET A 156 1.49 2.36 20.71
CA MET A 156 1.54 2.05 19.27
C MET A 156 0.14 1.79 18.76
N LEU A 157 -0.28 2.53 17.75
CA LEU A 157 -1.45 2.21 16.94
C LEU A 157 -0.98 1.33 15.78
N VAL A 158 -1.48 0.11 15.70
CA VAL A 158 -1.02 -0.90 14.75
C VAL A 158 -2.18 -1.69 14.18
N LYS A 159 -2.12 -2.02 12.90
CA LYS A 159 -3.16 -2.73 12.18
C LYS A 159 -3.51 -4.08 12.81
N THR A 160 -4.79 -4.38 12.81
CA THR A 160 -5.40 -5.71 12.90
C THR A 160 -6.62 -5.73 11.97
N HIS A 161 -7.25 -6.86 11.82
CA HIS A 161 -8.55 -6.99 11.16
C HIS A 161 -9.31 -8.22 11.67
N ALA A 162 -10.57 -8.35 11.26
CA ALA A 162 -11.36 -9.52 11.57
C ALA A 162 -10.64 -10.80 11.09
N GLU A 163 -10.56 -11.82 11.97
CA GLU A 163 -10.00 -13.13 11.67
C GLU A 163 -11.12 -14.13 11.40
N GLY A 164 -10.95 -15.00 10.44
CA GLY A 164 -11.85 -16.11 10.20
C GLY A 164 -12.00 -16.49 8.74
N ASN A 165 -12.85 -17.48 8.50
CA ASN A 165 -13.14 -17.94 7.14
C ASN A 165 -13.98 -16.89 6.40
N TYR A 166 -13.46 -16.38 5.27
CA TYR A 166 -14.15 -15.42 4.42
C TYR A 166 -15.57 -15.86 4.06
N ARG A 167 -15.78 -17.14 3.76
CA ARG A 167 -17.08 -17.71 3.39
C ARG A 167 -18.13 -17.67 4.50
N GLN A 168 -17.70 -17.48 5.74
CA GLN A 168 -18.53 -17.45 6.94
C GLN A 168 -18.61 -16.06 7.57
N MET A 169 -17.95 -15.06 6.97
CA MET A 169 -17.99 -13.71 7.47
C MET A 169 -19.39 -13.12 7.24
N THR A 170 -19.94 -12.48 8.26
CA THR A 170 -21.23 -11.79 8.20
C THR A 170 -21.02 -10.30 8.43
N GLU A 171 -21.94 -9.48 7.90
CA GLU A 171 -21.95 -8.04 8.14
C GLU A 171 -21.99 -7.72 9.64
N GLU A 172 -22.82 -8.42 10.42
CA GLU A 172 -22.92 -8.24 11.87
C GLU A 172 -21.58 -8.47 12.59
N ARG A 173 -20.83 -9.51 12.19
CA ARG A 173 -19.52 -9.82 12.77
C ARG A 173 -18.48 -8.77 12.34
N LEU A 174 -18.51 -8.37 11.08
CA LEU A 174 -17.56 -7.39 10.55
C LEU A 174 -17.76 -6.03 11.23
N ASN A 175 -19.01 -5.59 11.40
CA ASN A 175 -19.35 -4.32 12.05
C ASN A 175 -18.95 -4.25 13.54
N LYS A 176 -18.76 -5.40 14.19
CA LYS A 176 -18.22 -5.48 15.57
C LYS A 176 -16.69 -5.55 15.62
N SER A 177 -16.05 -5.66 14.48
CA SER A 177 -14.58 -5.80 14.40
C SER A 177 -13.92 -4.43 14.24
N PHE A 178 -12.82 -4.24 14.93
CA PHE A 178 -12.00 -3.05 14.82
C PHE A 178 -10.77 -3.30 13.92
N LEU A 179 -10.14 -2.24 13.42
CA LEU A 179 -9.07 -2.30 12.44
C LEU A 179 -7.67 -2.01 13.00
N ALA A 180 -7.57 -1.63 14.26
CA ALA A 180 -6.28 -1.40 14.89
C ALA A 180 -6.31 -1.65 16.40
N TYR A 181 -5.18 -2.15 16.92
CA TYR A 181 -4.87 -2.15 18.35
C TYR A 181 -4.18 -0.84 18.75
N ARG A 182 -4.44 -0.38 19.96
CA ARG A 182 -3.64 0.63 20.65
C ARG A 182 -2.89 -0.05 21.79
N ILE A 183 -1.64 -0.44 21.53
CA ILE A 183 -0.80 -1.23 22.46
C ILE A 183 0.09 -0.30 23.25
N ASN A 184 0.09 -0.42 24.58
CA ASN A 184 1.06 0.22 25.45
C ASN A 184 2.40 -0.52 25.35
N LEU A 185 3.46 0.19 24.99
CA LEU A 185 4.79 -0.41 24.74
C LEU A 185 5.54 -0.81 26.01
N GLU A 186 5.09 -0.33 27.19
CA GLU A 186 5.70 -0.66 28.47
C GLU A 186 5.22 -2.03 29.00
N ASP A 187 3.90 -2.25 28.99
CA ASP A 187 3.28 -3.42 29.66
C ASP A 187 2.48 -4.33 28.71
N GLY A 188 2.36 -3.97 27.44
CA GLY A 188 1.59 -4.74 26.45
C GLY A 188 0.07 -4.65 26.62
N SER A 189 -0.43 -3.89 27.59
CA SER A 189 -1.87 -3.64 27.68
C SER A 189 -2.38 -2.97 26.41
N HIS A 190 -3.55 -3.35 25.95
CA HIS A 190 -4.09 -2.79 24.72
C HIS A 190 -5.56 -2.42 24.84
N GLN A 191 -5.98 -1.56 23.93
CA GLN A 191 -7.37 -1.19 23.69
C GLN A 191 -7.68 -1.38 22.22
N SER A 192 -8.92 -1.76 21.90
CA SER A 192 -9.43 -1.66 20.54
C SER A 192 -9.47 -0.18 20.12
N SER A 193 -9.13 0.10 18.87
CA SER A 193 -9.37 1.42 18.31
C SER A 193 -10.87 1.60 18.02
N GLU A 194 -11.31 2.85 17.86
CA GLU A 194 -12.65 3.18 17.37
C GLU A 194 -12.75 3.02 15.84
N LEU A 195 -11.64 2.65 15.19
CA LEU A 195 -11.56 2.42 13.75
C LEU A 195 -12.25 1.09 13.41
N THR A 196 -13.35 1.14 12.66
CA THR A 196 -14.17 -0.02 12.32
C THR A 196 -14.39 -0.12 10.81
N TYR A 197 -14.94 -1.24 10.36
CA TYR A 197 -15.42 -1.35 8.99
C TYR A 197 -16.61 -0.42 8.76
N PRO A 198 -16.77 0.09 7.53
CA PRO A 198 -17.95 0.88 7.18
C PRO A 198 -19.19 -0.01 7.18
N GLU A 199 -20.30 0.53 7.66
CA GLU A 199 -21.59 -0.16 7.61
C GLU A 199 -21.98 -0.52 6.17
N GLY A 200 -22.45 -1.75 6.00
CA GLY A 200 -22.91 -2.25 4.71
C GLY A 200 -21.79 -2.72 3.76
N TYR A 201 -20.56 -2.90 4.23
CA TYR A 201 -19.45 -3.35 3.38
C TYR A 201 -19.76 -4.70 2.68
N LEU A 202 -20.42 -5.63 3.36
CA LEU A 202 -20.79 -6.96 2.83
C LEU A 202 -22.24 -7.05 2.34
N ASN A 203 -23.03 -5.97 2.38
CA ASN A 203 -24.45 -6.01 2.01
C ASN A 203 -24.71 -6.47 0.57
N SER A 204 -23.79 -6.19 -0.35
CA SER A 204 -23.91 -6.59 -1.75
C SER A 204 -23.32 -7.96 -2.05
N GLY A 205 -22.63 -8.58 -1.10
CA GLY A 205 -21.95 -9.87 -1.24
C GLY A 205 -20.66 -9.94 -0.44
N LEU A 206 -20.12 -11.14 -0.27
CA LEU A 206 -18.86 -11.33 0.41
C LEU A 206 -17.71 -10.66 -0.34
N LYS A 207 -16.80 -10.07 0.40
CA LYS A 207 -15.59 -9.42 -0.11
C LYS A 207 -14.39 -9.74 0.78
N PHE A 208 -13.20 -9.64 0.23
CA PHE A 208 -11.97 -9.61 1.03
C PHE A 208 -12.00 -8.36 1.92
N PHE A 209 -11.62 -8.50 3.19
CA PHE A 209 -11.85 -7.47 4.19
C PHE A 209 -10.56 -6.98 4.91
N GLU A 210 -9.38 -7.31 4.41
CA GLU A 210 -8.15 -6.69 4.91
C GLU A 210 -8.06 -5.23 4.42
N PRO A 211 -7.86 -4.26 5.34
CA PRO A 211 -7.71 -2.85 4.99
C PRO A 211 -6.25 -2.50 4.71
N SER A 212 -6.03 -1.45 3.91
CA SER A 212 -4.81 -0.66 3.94
C SER A 212 -5.06 0.62 4.72
N LEU A 213 -4.17 0.95 5.67
CA LEU A 213 -4.36 2.02 6.65
C LEU A 213 -3.22 3.02 6.62
N VAL A 214 -3.55 4.30 6.65
CA VAL A 214 -2.61 5.40 6.89
C VAL A 214 -3.01 6.11 8.18
N PHE A 215 -2.19 5.97 9.21
CA PHE A 215 -2.43 6.59 10.52
C PHE A 215 -1.86 8.00 10.56
N HIS A 216 -2.68 8.97 10.97
CA HIS A 216 -2.30 10.33 11.31
C HIS A 216 -2.57 10.61 12.79
N PRO A 217 -2.00 11.68 13.37
CA PRO A 217 -2.25 12.05 14.77
C PRO A 217 -3.72 12.19 15.11
N GLU A 218 -4.54 12.77 14.24
CA GLU A 218 -5.92 13.15 14.51
C GLU A 218 -6.95 12.29 13.76
N TYR A 219 -6.53 11.49 12.77
CA TYR A 219 -7.42 10.65 11.98
C TYR A 219 -6.68 9.45 11.39
N THR A 220 -7.42 8.55 10.79
CA THR A 220 -6.90 7.46 9.98
C THR A 220 -7.60 7.43 8.65
N VAL A 221 -6.86 7.39 7.55
CA VAL A 221 -7.40 7.15 6.21
C VAL A 221 -7.23 5.68 5.87
N TYR A 222 -8.25 5.08 5.28
CA TYR A 222 -8.16 3.67 4.88
C TYR A 222 -8.92 3.35 3.60
N SER A 223 -8.48 2.28 2.98
CA SER A 223 -9.00 1.69 1.76
C SER A 223 -9.29 0.22 1.98
N LEU A 224 -10.33 -0.28 1.33
CA LEU A 224 -10.74 -1.69 1.37
C LEU A 224 -10.67 -2.30 -0.02
N PHE A 225 -10.36 -3.58 -0.10
CA PHE A 225 -10.18 -4.35 -1.32
C PHE A 225 -11.34 -4.20 -2.32
N GLY A 226 -12.56 -4.40 -1.85
CA GLY A 226 -13.77 -4.44 -2.66
C GLY A 226 -14.65 -3.19 -2.51
N ASP A 227 -14.07 -2.02 -2.34
CA ASP A 227 -14.83 -0.77 -2.23
C ASP A 227 -14.16 0.37 -2.97
N HIS A 228 -14.92 1.07 -3.80
CA HIS A 228 -14.43 2.26 -4.51
C HIS A 228 -14.11 3.43 -3.57
N ARG A 229 -14.78 3.48 -2.43
CA ARG A 229 -14.67 4.57 -1.47
C ARG A 229 -13.35 4.55 -0.71
N LEU A 230 -12.92 5.74 -0.29
CA LEU A 230 -11.94 5.96 0.77
C LEU A 230 -12.67 6.39 2.04
N TYR A 231 -12.07 6.11 3.16
CA TYR A 231 -12.65 6.37 4.48
C TYR A 231 -11.67 7.16 5.33
N LYS A 232 -12.19 8.16 6.05
CA LYS A 232 -11.43 8.94 7.03
C LYS A 232 -12.15 8.87 8.37
N GLN A 233 -11.55 8.16 9.31
CA GLN A 233 -12.05 8.05 10.68
C GLN A 233 -11.35 9.08 11.54
N LEU A 234 -12.09 10.03 12.08
CA LEU A 234 -11.58 11.00 13.04
C LEU A 234 -11.33 10.33 14.40
N ARG A 235 -10.26 10.75 15.10
CA ARG A 235 -9.88 10.16 16.40
C ARG A 235 -10.99 10.24 17.45
N TYR A 236 -11.76 11.32 17.44
CA TYR A 236 -12.85 11.61 18.38
C TYR A 236 -14.13 11.99 17.65
N GLY A 237 -14.37 11.39 16.49
CA GLY A 237 -15.49 11.78 15.64
C GLY A 237 -16.00 10.66 14.79
N GLY A 238 -16.85 11.02 13.82
CA GLY A 238 -17.49 10.11 12.89
C GLY A 238 -16.55 9.61 11.79
N LEU A 239 -17.11 8.71 11.01
CA LEU A 239 -16.55 8.19 9.78
C LEU A 239 -17.00 9.06 8.61
N GLU A 240 -16.05 9.61 7.88
CA GLU A 240 -16.27 10.34 6.63
C GLU A 240 -15.96 9.40 5.45
N THR A 241 -16.70 9.58 4.36
CA THR A 241 -16.60 8.73 3.16
C THR A 241 -16.37 9.60 1.94
N PHE A 242 -15.42 9.19 1.10
CA PHE A 242 -15.01 9.90 -0.09
C PHE A 242 -15.11 9.00 -1.31
N ASP A 243 -15.51 9.56 -2.45
CA ASP A 243 -15.51 8.83 -3.71
C ASP A 243 -14.08 8.67 -4.23
N GLY A 244 -13.67 7.43 -4.43
CA GLY A 244 -12.35 7.06 -4.94
C GLY A 244 -12.45 6.08 -6.11
N LYS A 245 -13.58 6.09 -6.84
CA LYS A 245 -13.79 5.18 -7.96
C LYS A 245 -12.79 5.45 -9.07
N SER A 246 -12.08 4.39 -9.50
CA SER A 246 -11.23 4.42 -10.68
C SER A 246 -12.04 4.22 -11.97
N GLN A 247 -11.70 4.96 -13.02
CA GLN A 247 -12.29 4.74 -14.36
C GLN A 247 -11.80 3.44 -15.04
N TYR A 248 -10.73 2.83 -14.54
CA TYR A 248 -10.12 1.62 -15.08
C TYR A 248 -10.62 0.33 -14.43
N LEU A 249 -11.40 0.44 -13.36
CA LEU A 249 -11.95 -0.70 -12.65
C LEU A 249 -13.43 -0.94 -13.03
N ASP A 250 -13.90 -2.16 -12.77
CA ASP A 250 -15.30 -2.52 -12.98
C ASP A 250 -16.23 -1.57 -12.23
N GLU A 251 -17.35 -1.22 -12.83
CA GLU A 251 -18.41 -0.38 -12.23
C GLU A 251 -18.90 -0.95 -10.90
N SER A 252 -19.08 -2.26 -10.86
CA SER A 252 -19.40 -3.04 -9.67
C SER A 252 -18.26 -4.01 -9.42
N LEU A 253 -17.53 -3.78 -8.33
CA LEU A 253 -16.40 -4.66 -7.97
C LEU A 253 -16.90 -6.09 -7.71
N PRO A 254 -16.13 -7.11 -8.15
CA PRO A 254 -16.49 -8.52 -7.97
C PRO A 254 -16.64 -8.92 -6.50
N TYR A 255 -17.40 -9.99 -6.28
CA TYR A 255 -17.60 -10.59 -4.96
C TYR A 255 -16.83 -11.89 -4.82
N PHE A 256 -16.51 -12.22 -3.57
CA PHE A 256 -15.89 -13.48 -3.24
C PHE A 256 -16.83 -14.65 -3.61
N PRO A 257 -16.36 -15.66 -4.36
CA PRO A 257 -17.19 -16.79 -4.79
C PRO A 257 -17.44 -17.74 -3.63
N ILE A 258 -18.64 -17.70 -3.03
CA ILE A 258 -19.00 -18.50 -1.84
C ILE A 258 -18.89 -20.00 -2.12
N ASP A 259 -19.42 -20.44 -3.26
CA ASP A 259 -19.44 -21.84 -3.69
C ASP A 259 -18.32 -22.16 -4.70
N GLY A 260 -17.44 -21.18 -4.95
CA GLY A 260 -16.35 -21.33 -5.91
C GLY A 260 -15.29 -22.33 -5.45
N GLU A 261 -14.72 -23.05 -6.38
CA GLU A 261 -13.56 -23.90 -6.16
C GLU A 261 -12.29 -23.04 -5.93
N ARG A 262 -11.14 -23.71 -5.80
CA ARG A 262 -9.87 -23.04 -5.55
C ARG A 262 -9.51 -22.03 -6.66
N PHE A 263 -9.78 -22.39 -7.91
CA PHE A 263 -9.49 -21.52 -9.07
C PHE A 263 -10.27 -20.21 -9.01
N GLU A 264 -11.58 -20.24 -8.82
CA GLU A 264 -12.43 -19.06 -8.71
C GLU A 264 -12.02 -18.18 -7.52
N THR A 265 -11.66 -18.81 -6.38
CA THR A 265 -11.16 -18.10 -5.21
C THR A 265 -9.85 -17.37 -5.49
N GLN A 266 -8.89 -18.04 -6.13
CA GLN A 266 -7.61 -17.43 -6.49
C GLN A 266 -7.82 -16.35 -7.58
N LYS A 267 -8.68 -16.59 -8.56
CA LYS A 267 -9.03 -15.61 -9.60
C LYS A 267 -9.61 -14.34 -8.99
N TYR A 268 -10.53 -14.48 -8.03
CA TYR A 268 -11.07 -13.34 -7.30
C TYR A 268 -9.97 -12.53 -6.60
N LEU A 269 -9.04 -13.18 -5.90
CA LEU A 269 -8.01 -12.50 -5.13
C LEU A 269 -6.89 -11.88 -5.99
N THR A 270 -6.65 -12.43 -7.20
CA THR A 270 -5.46 -12.08 -7.99
C THR A 270 -5.79 -11.36 -9.30
N ALA A 271 -6.90 -11.69 -9.94
CA ALA A 271 -7.25 -11.22 -11.28
C ALA A 271 -8.55 -10.40 -11.38
N SER A 272 -9.23 -10.13 -10.27
CA SER A 272 -10.43 -9.28 -10.24
C SER A 272 -10.07 -7.82 -9.97
N SER A 273 -10.94 -6.92 -10.41
CA SER A 273 -10.88 -5.49 -10.06
C SER A 273 -10.89 -5.31 -8.54
N ARG A 274 -9.87 -4.60 -8.05
CA ARG A 274 -9.66 -4.44 -6.62
C ARG A 274 -8.77 -3.24 -6.29
N TYR A 275 -8.77 -2.87 -5.03
CA TYR A 275 -7.81 -1.95 -4.43
C TYR A 275 -6.93 -2.69 -3.43
N GLU A 276 -5.67 -2.35 -3.33
CA GLU A 276 -4.75 -2.96 -2.38
C GLU A 276 -4.13 -1.91 -1.45
N THR A 277 -2.97 -1.40 -1.81
CA THR A 277 -2.18 -0.55 -0.94
C THR A 277 -2.57 0.92 -1.06
N LEU A 278 -2.69 1.58 0.08
CA LEU A 278 -2.81 3.03 0.24
C LEU A 278 -1.57 3.51 1.00
N VAL A 279 -0.84 4.46 0.46
CA VAL A 279 0.32 5.08 1.11
C VAL A 279 0.22 6.60 1.08
N TYR A 280 0.78 7.26 2.09
CA TYR A 280 0.84 8.71 2.16
C TYR A 280 2.24 9.22 1.84
N ASP A 281 2.32 10.17 0.94
CA ASP A 281 3.53 10.89 0.57
C ASP A 281 3.59 12.18 1.40
N GLU A 282 4.38 12.18 2.45
CA GLU A 282 4.55 13.32 3.36
C GLU A 282 5.24 14.53 2.72
N PHE A 283 5.97 14.32 1.60
CA PHE A 283 6.71 15.39 0.90
C PHE A 283 5.81 16.18 -0.04
N ARG A 284 4.77 15.52 -0.60
CA ARG A 284 3.83 16.11 -1.57
C ARG A 284 2.42 16.27 -1.00
N GLU A 285 2.23 15.76 0.23
CA GLU A 285 0.95 15.82 0.94
C GLU A 285 -0.18 15.17 0.11
N VAL A 286 0.11 13.99 -0.47
CA VAL A 286 -0.84 13.22 -1.27
C VAL A 286 -0.90 11.76 -0.86
N TYR A 287 -2.01 11.11 -1.22
CA TYR A 287 -2.16 9.67 -1.07
C TYR A 287 -2.03 8.99 -2.43
N TYR A 288 -1.25 7.91 -2.50
CA TYR A 288 -1.26 6.97 -3.63
C TYR A 288 -2.08 5.75 -3.25
N ARG A 289 -3.08 5.41 -4.09
CA ARG A 289 -3.87 4.20 -3.95
C ARG A 289 -3.63 3.30 -5.15
N PHE A 290 -3.15 2.10 -4.89
CA PHE A 290 -2.90 1.11 -5.92
C PHE A 290 -4.16 0.31 -6.20
N ALA A 291 -4.50 0.17 -7.48
CA ALA A 291 -5.68 -0.53 -7.94
C ALA A 291 -5.34 -1.44 -9.12
N TYR A 292 -6.09 -2.51 -9.28
CA TYR A 292 -5.85 -3.53 -10.30
C TYR A 292 -7.14 -3.78 -11.07
N PRO A 293 -7.12 -3.70 -12.40
CA PRO A 293 -8.29 -4.01 -13.24
C PRO A 293 -8.53 -5.52 -13.29
N THR A 294 -9.75 -5.91 -13.69
CA THR A 294 -10.06 -7.30 -13.98
C THR A 294 -9.28 -7.81 -15.18
N LEU A 295 -8.65 -8.98 -15.03
CA LEU A 295 -7.94 -9.69 -16.08
C LEU A 295 -8.72 -10.93 -16.53
N ALA A 296 -8.78 -11.15 -17.83
CA ALA A 296 -9.43 -12.33 -18.42
C ALA A 296 -8.51 -13.55 -18.28
N ILE A 297 -8.67 -14.27 -17.19
CA ILE A 297 -7.90 -15.49 -16.87
C ILE A 297 -8.80 -16.71 -17.01
N GLU A 298 -8.37 -17.68 -17.80
CA GLU A 298 -9.10 -18.91 -18.06
C GLU A 298 -8.41 -20.16 -17.52
N LYS A 299 -7.11 -20.07 -17.22
CA LYS A 299 -6.28 -21.21 -16.77
C LYS A 299 -5.61 -20.92 -15.44
N GLU A 300 -5.38 -21.99 -14.67
CA GLU A 300 -4.73 -21.89 -13.36
C GLU A 300 -3.26 -21.46 -13.49
N GLU A 301 -2.57 -21.88 -14.54
CA GLU A 301 -1.18 -21.49 -14.81
C GLU A 301 -1.03 -19.98 -14.94
N ASP A 302 -1.99 -19.31 -15.60
CA ASP A 302 -1.96 -17.85 -15.77
C ASP A 302 -2.14 -17.12 -14.44
N LEU A 303 -2.91 -17.68 -13.49
CA LEU A 303 -3.03 -17.13 -12.13
C LEU A 303 -1.72 -17.25 -11.34
N PHE A 304 -0.99 -18.34 -11.50
CA PHE A 304 0.32 -18.49 -10.85
C PHE A 304 1.32 -17.49 -11.43
N ALA A 305 1.30 -17.28 -12.73
CA ALA A 305 2.16 -16.30 -13.39
C ALA A 305 1.94 -14.88 -12.85
N LEU A 306 0.70 -14.48 -12.56
CA LEU A 306 0.40 -13.16 -12.01
C LEU A 306 1.00 -12.89 -10.60
N ARG A 307 1.39 -13.91 -9.86
CA ARG A 307 2.07 -13.73 -8.56
C ARG A 307 3.52 -13.32 -8.73
N GLU A 308 4.17 -13.85 -9.76
CA GLU A 308 5.57 -13.60 -10.07
C GLU A 308 5.71 -12.41 -11.03
N ASN A 309 4.70 -12.18 -11.84
CA ASN A 309 4.63 -11.13 -12.84
C ASN A 309 3.28 -10.40 -12.72
N PRO A 310 3.17 -9.39 -11.85
CA PRO A 310 1.95 -8.60 -11.74
C PRO A 310 1.57 -7.99 -13.09
N GLY A 311 0.29 -8.13 -13.44
CA GLY A 311 -0.28 -7.53 -14.64
C GLY A 311 -0.35 -5.99 -14.55
N PRO A 312 -1.18 -5.37 -15.41
CA PRO A 312 -1.39 -3.93 -15.38
C PRO A 312 -2.01 -3.49 -14.06
N PHE A 313 -1.71 -2.26 -13.67
CA PHE A 313 -2.22 -1.64 -12.45
C PHE A 313 -2.48 -0.14 -12.65
N VAL A 314 -3.16 0.45 -11.70
CA VAL A 314 -3.48 1.87 -11.67
C VAL A 314 -2.96 2.47 -10.38
N ILE A 315 -2.41 3.67 -10.44
CA ILE A 315 -2.16 4.48 -9.25
C ILE A 315 -3.08 5.70 -9.32
N GLN A 316 -3.96 5.81 -8.34
CA GLN A 316 -4.75 7.00 -8.07
C GLN A 316 -3.96 7.92 -7.14
N VAL A 317 -4.02 9.23 -7.40
CA VAL A 317 -3.42 10.27 -6.56
C VAL A 317 -4.53 11.12 -5.97
N PHE A 318 -4.59 11.20 -4.65
CA PHE A 318 -5.56 12.04 -3.93
C PHE A 318 -4.83 13.11 -3.13
N ASP A 319 -5.44 14.28 -3.00
CA ASP A 319 -4.98 15.32 -2.08
C ASP A 319 -5.30 14.97 -0.61
N GLU A 320 -4.92 15.83 0.33
CA GLU A 320 -5.19 15.66 1.78
C GLU A 320 -6.67 15.65 2.13
N ASP A 321 -7.50 16.28 1.29
CA ASP A 321 -8.96 16.26 1.40
C ASP A 321 -9.60 15.03 0.75
N LEU A 322 -8.77 14.07 0.31
CA LEU A 322 -9.16 12.84 -0.38
C LEU A 322 -9.92 13.07 -1.70
N LYS A 323 -9.65 14.21 -2.34
CA LYS A 323 -10.14 14.50 -3.67
C LYS A 323 -9.19 13.93 -4.71
N LEU A 324 -9.72 13.21 -5.69
CA LEU A 324 -8.91 12.63 -6.78
C LEU A 324 -8.28 13.74 -7.62
N ILE A 325 -6.96 13.79 -7.64
CA ILE A 325 -6.15 14.68 -8.48
C ILE A 325 -6.01 14.08 -9.87
N THR A 326 -5.60 12.82 -9.93
CA THR A 326 -5.37 12.09 -11.18
C THR A 326 -5.33 10.58 -10.91
N GLU A 327 -5.43 9.81 -11.99
CA GLU A 327 -5.10 8.40 -11.99
C GLU A 327 -4.33 8.03 -13.26
N THR A 328 -3.38 7.13 -13.12
CA THR A 328 -2.53 6.68 -14.21
C THR A 328 -2.54 5.16 -14.29
N TYR A 329 -2.81 4.67 -15.49
CA TYR A 329 -2.73 3.25 -15.83
C TYR A 329 -1.30 2.91 -16.26
N PHE A 330 -0.76 1.86 -15.67
CA PHE A 330 0.53 1.27 -16.01
C PHE A 330 0.31 -0.07 -16.67
N GLU A 331 0.90 -0.27 -17.83
CA GLU A 331 0.89 -1.56 -18.51
C GLU A 331 1.64 -2.62 -17.70
N GLY A 332 1.25 -3.88 -17.83
CA GLY A 332 1.98 -4.99 -17.23
C GLY A 332 3.38 -5.18 -17.82
N GLY A 333 4.22 -5.95 -17.13
CA GLY A 333 5.52 -6.37 -17.63
C GLY A 333 6.66 -5.37 -17.41
N MET A 334 6.43 -4.21 -16.82
CA MET A 334 7.48 -3.22 -16.56
C MET A 334 7.83 -3.11 -15.08
N TYR A 335 6.81 -2.96 -14.23
CA TYR A 335 6.99 -2.70 -12.80
C TYR A 335 6.47 -3.82 -11.92
N PHE A 336 6.99 -3.87 -10.69
CA PHE A 336 6.45 -4.67 -9.60
C PHE A 336 5.90 -3.72 -8.53
N PRO A 337 4.60 -3.36 -8.58
CA PRO A 337 4.03 -2.23 -7.83
C PRO A 337 4.08 -2.38 -6.31
N ASN A 338 4.00 -3.63 -5.81
CA ASN A 338 4.07 -3.89 -4.37
C ASN A 338 5.49 -3.75 -3.78
N ASN A 339 6.47 -3.47 -4.63
CA ASN A 339 7.85 -3.22 -4.24
C ASN A 339 8.19 -1.76 -4.56
N SER A 340 7.78 -0.88 -3.66
CA SER A 340 7.84 0.57 -3.85
C SER A 340 8.16 1.29 -2.55
N PHE A 341 8.65 2.51 -2.66
CA PHE A 341 8.86 3.43 -1.53
C PHE A 341 8.86 4.89 -2.01
N ILE A 342 8.74 5.82 -1.06
CA ILE A 342 8.62 7.26 -1.34
C ILE A 342 9.85 7.98 -0.78
N THR A 343 10.35 8.95 -1.54
CA THR A 343 11.41 9.89 -1.13
C THR A 343 11.01 11.32 -1.44
N GLU A 344 11.83 12.28 -1.07
CA GLU A 344 11.68 13.69 -1.46
C GLU A 344 11.63 13.87 -2.99
N LYS A 345 12.28 13.00 -3.77
CA LYS A 345 12.25 13.05 -5.23
C LYS A 345 10.92 12.57 -5.83
N GLY A 346 10.27 11.58 -5.22
CA GLY A 346 9.03 10.98 -5.71
C GLY A 346 8.79 9.56 -5.23
N LEU A 347 7.84 8.90 -5.88
CA LEU A 347 7.54 7.49 -5.71
C LEU A 347 8.53 6.65 -6.54
N TYR A 348 9.22 5.70 -5.92
CA TYR A 348 10.03 4.71 -6.61
C TYR A 348 9.24 3.41 -6.74
N LEU A 349 9.13 2.88 -7.96
CA LEU A 349 8.57 1.57 -8.26
C LEU A 349 9.67 0.61 -8.72
N SER A 350 9.63 -0.62 -8.22
CA SER A 350 10.55 -1.65 -8.70
C SER A 350 10.37 -1.89 -10.20
N ALA A 351 11.45 -1.78 -10.94
CA ALA A 351 11.55 -2.09 -12.36
C ALA A 351 12.07 -3.52 -12.63
N ASN A 352 12.04 -4.39 -11.60
CA ASN A 352 12.44 -5.79 -11.69
C ASN A 352 11.26 -6.73 -11.97
N ASN A 353 10.24 -6.26 -12.72
CA ASN A 353 9.23 -7.18 -13.23
C ASN A 353 9.92 -8.24 -14.10
N PRO A 354 9.64 -9.54 -13.93
CA PRO A 354 10.30 -10.60 -14.72
C PRO A 354 10.17 -10.49 -16.23
N GLU A 355 9.15 -9.82 -16.74
CA GLU A 355 8.98 -9.53 -18.18
C GLU A 355 9.71 -8.27 -18.63
N ASN A 356 10.24 -7.46 -17.73
CA ASN A 356 11.02 -6.31 -18.08
C ASN A 356 12.40 -6.76 -18.63
N PRO A 357 12.72 -6.48 -19.93
CA PRO A 357 13.98 -6.91 -20.50
C PRO A 357 15.23 -6.32 -19.83
N GLU A 358 15.05 -5.29 -19.01
CA GLU A 358 16.12 -4.67 -18.24
C GLU A 358 16.13 -5.11 -16.76
N ALA A 359 15.30 -6.07 -16.35
CA ALA A 359 15.32 -6.61 -14.99
C ALA A 359 16.69 -7.25 -14.68
N GLU A 360 17.15 -7.08 -13.45
CA GLU A 360 18.42 -7.61 -12.96
C GLU A 360 18.19 -8.53 -11.74
N GLU A 361 18.82 -9.71 -11.76
CA GLU A 361 18.71 -10.67 -10.66
C GLU A 361 19.64 -10.29 -9.46
N ASP A 362 20.70 -9.53 -9.73
CA ASP A 362 21.75 -9.14 -8.77
C ASP A 362 21.65 -7.69 -8.29
N ALA A 363 20.51 -7.03 -8.55
CA ALA A 363 20.25 -5.69 -8.07
C ALA A 363 18.78 -5.42 -7.80
N PHE A 364 18.48 -4.60 -6.81
CA PHE A 364 17.24 -3.84 -6.80
C PHE A 364 17.32 -2.75 -7.86
N ARG A 365 16.30 -2.66 -8.69
CA ARG A 365 16.13 -1.57 -9.65
C ARG A 365 14.81 -0.88 -9.39
N PHE A 366 14.86 0.41 -9.19
CA PHE A 366 13.67 1.23 -8.98
C PHE A 366 13.68 2.41 -9.95
N GLU A 367 12.58 2.64 -10.61
CA GLU A 367 12.39 3.85 -11.41
C GLU A 367 11.66 4.91 -10.60
N LEU A 368 12.15 6.14 -10.67
CA LEU A 368 11.50 7.31 -10.10
C LEU A 368 10.25 7.67 -10.92
N ILE A 369 9.10 7.64 -10.28
CA ILE A 369 7.81 8.04 -10.85
C ILE A 369 7.47 9.44 -10.34
N GLN A 370 7.20 10.34 -11.27
CA GLN A 370 6.90 11.74 -10.96
C GLN A 370 5.52 12.14 -11.44
N LEU A 371 4.90 13.04 -10.70
CA LEU A 371 3.66 13.70 -11.10
C LEU A 371 4.00 14.85 -12.04
N ILE A 372 3.61 14.73 -13.30
CA ILE A 372 3.90 15.71 -14.36
C ILE A 372 2.62 16.25 -14.97
N ASN A 373 2.73 17.45 -15.60
CA ASN A 373 1.67 18.09 -16.37
C ASN A 373 1.62 17.59 -17.81
#